data_df8635b66991a26e92fd263c70f7fb20
#
_entry.id   df8635b66991a26e92fd263c70f7fb20
#
_cell.length_a   1.000
_cell.length_b   1.000
_cell.length_c   1.000
_cell.angle_alpha   90.00
_cell.angle_beta   90.00
_cell.angle_gamma   90.00
#
_symmetry.space_group_name_H-M   'P 1'
#
loop_
_entity.id
_entity.type
_entity.pdbx_description
1 polymer ?
#
loop_
_entity_poly.entity_id
_entity_poly.type
_entity_poly.pdbx_seq_one_letter_code
_entity_poly.pdbx_strand_id
1 'polypeptide(L)'
;MITAIVQYKLPPHIDLAACAAHFRRIAPGFRDVPGLIRKQLIYAEDSWAGGVYLWETRAAAEAFYAGPWLDGIRERYGMDPQIKLFETACITDNAIGAVLLPDAAGQPGASRRRLRQSTVSVPAEGCQVRIQAANEMATFR
;
A
#
# COMPACT_ATOMS: atom_id res chain seq x y z
N MET A 1 12.02 -1.36 1.51
CA MET A 1 10.67 -0.77 1.31
C MET A 1 9.64 -1.76 1.83
N ILE A 2 8.60 -1.29 2.51
CA ILE A 2 7.60 -2.15 3.18
C ILE A 2 6.23 -1.86 2.62
N THR A 3 5.49 -2.90 2.26
CA THR A 3 4.05 -2.82 2.02
C THR A 3 3.31 -3.28 3.27
N ALA A 4 2.43 -2.44 3.80
CA ALA A 4 1.54 -2.80 4.89
C ALA A 4 0.11 -2.93 4.38
N ILE A 5 -0.54 -4.02 4.75
CA ILE A 5 -1.98 -4.23 4.53
C ILE A 5 -2.67 -4.10 5.88
N VAL A 6 -3.57 -3.15 5.97
CA VAL A 6 -4.36 -2.85 7.17
C VAL A 6 -5.82 -3.07 6.86
N GLN A 7 -6.51 -3.86 7.68
CA GLN A 7 -7.91 -4.19 7.50
C GLN A 7 -8.67 -4.13 8.83
N TYR A 8 -9.90 -3.64 8.77
CA TYR A 8 -10.85 -3.63 9.88
C TYR A 8 -12.28 -3.75 9.35
N LYS A 9 -13.18 -4.27 10.18
CA LYS A 9 -14.60 -4.38 9.86
C LYS A 9 -15.31 -3.07 10.19
N LEU A 10 -16.11 -2.57 9.25
CA LEU A 10 -16.97 -1.41 9.52
C LEU A 10 -18.10 -1.81 10.47
N PRO A 11 -18.36 -1.02 11.50
CA PRO A 11 -19.53 -1.24 12.35
C PRO A 11 -20.83 -0.99 11.56
N PRO A 12 -21.97 -1.56 11.98
CA PRO A 12 -23.22 -1.50 11.21
C PRO A 12 -23.76 -0.11 10.90
N HIS A 13 -23.38 0.89 11.69
CA HIS A 13 -23.81 2.29 11.49
C HIS A 13 -22.97 3.07 10.47
N ILE A 14 -21.89 2.46 9.95
CA ILE A 14 -21.05 3.06 8.91
C ILE A 14 -21.28 2.28 7.62
N ASP A 15 -22.04 2.83 6.70
CA ASP A 15 -22.21 2.29 5.36
C ASP A 15 -21.01 2.63 4.44
N LEU A 16 -20.97 2.00 3.27
CA LEU A 16 -19.86 2.17 2.32
C LEU A 16 -19.76 3.61 1.80
N ALA A 17 -20.88 4.31 1.64
CA ALA A 17 -20.90 5.69 1.17
C ALA A 17 -20.29 6.63 2.21
N ALA A 18 -20.66 6.46 3.48
CA ALA A 18 -20.06 7.20 4.60
C ALA A 18 -18.59 6.90 4.77
N CYS A 19 -18.17 5.62 4.60
CA CYS A 19 -16.79 5.20 4.61
C CYS A 19 -15.99 5.90 3.50
N ALA A 20 -16.47 5.87 2.27
CA ALA A 20 -15.82 6.51 1.13
C ALA A 20 -15.69 8.03 1.31
N ALA A 21 -16.73 8.69 1.79
CA ALA A 21 -16.71 10.13 2.07
C ALA A 21 -15.68 10.49 3.15
N HIS A 22 -15.62 9.69 4.22
CA HIS A 22 -14.62 9.85 5.27
C HIS A 22 -13.21 9.69 4.74
N PHE A 23 -12.94 8.65 3.94
CA PHE A 23 -11.64 8.38 3.36
C PHE A 23 -11.13 9.53 2.47
N ARG A 24 -12.01 10.08 1.61
CA ARG A 24 -11.67 11.25 0.79
C ARG A 24 -11.31 12.46 1.65
N ARG A 25 -12.01 12.66 2.76
CA ARG A 25 -11.76 13.78 3.68
C ARG A 25 -10.42 13.66 4.39
N ILE A 26 -10.02 12.47 4.83
CA ILE A 26 -8.78 12.25 5.59
C ILE A 26 -7.55 12.03 4.69
N ALA A 27 -7.74 11.66 3.43
CA ALA A 27 -6.64 11.31 2.53
C ALA A 27 -5.52 12.39 2.45
N PRO A 28 -5.82 13.70 2.36
CA PRO A 28 -4.78 14.73 2.32
C PRO A 28 -3.87 14.74 3.56
N GLY A 29 -4.37 14.36 4.73
CA GLY A 29 -3.58 14.32 5.97
C GLY A 29 -2.45 13.29 5.96
N PHE A 30 -2.46 12.34 5.04
CA PHE A 30 -1.39 11.35 4.91
C PHE A 30 -0.19 11.81 4.06
N ARG A 31 -0.29 12.98 3.41
CA ARG A 31 0.77 13.48 2.52
C ARG A 31 2.09 13.76 3.25
N ASP A 32 2.01 14.17 4.50
CA ASP A 32 3.16 14.61 5.29
C ASP A 32 3.57 13.59 6.36
N VAL A 33 3.04 12.36 6.30
CA VAL A 33 3.42 11.30 7.24
C VAL A 33 4.85 10.84 6.93
N PRO A 34 5.77 10.93 7.91
CA PRO A 34 7.18 10.59 7.69
C PRO A 34 7.36 9.14 7.24
N GLY A 35 8.11 8.94 6.15
CA GLY A 35 8.43 7.63 5.60
C GLY A 35 7.27 6.96 4.82
N LEU A 36 6.11 7.56 4.72
CA LEU A 36 5.01 7.07 3.89
C LEU A 36 5.19 7.53 2.45
N ILE A 37 5.34 6.58 1.53
CA ILE A 37 5.49 6.86 0.10
C ILE A 37 4.13 6.97 -0.58
N ARG A 38 3.24 6.00 -0.31
CA ARG A 38 1.93 5.91 -0.94
C ARG A 38 0.95 5.19 -0.02
N LYS A 39 -0.31 5.62 -0.08
CA LYS A 39 -1.42 4.95 0.59
C LYS A 39 -2.62 4.86 -0.33
N GLN A 40 -3.25 3.70 -0.34
CA GLN A 40 -4.57 3.48 -0.90
C GLN A 40 -5.53 3.21 0.24
N LEU A 41 -6.60 3.98 0.31
CA LEU A 41 -7.72 3.74 1.22
C LEU A 41 -8.73 2.86 0.50
N ILE A 42 -9.05 1.72 1.07
CA ILE A 42 -9.83 0.66 0.43
C ILE A 42 -11.03 0.25 1.28
N TYR A 43 -12.09 -0.18 0.61
CA TYR A 43 -13.27 -0.79 1.23
C TYR A 43 -13.90 -1.80 0.28
N ALA A 44 -14.63 -2.75 0.85
CA ALA A 44 -15.28 -3.83 0.12
C ALA A 44 -16.77 -3.93 0.47
N GLU A 45 -17.55 -4.58 -0.40
CA GLU A 45 -19.00 -4.72 -0.25
C GLU A 45 -19.41 -5.48 1.02
N ASP A 46 -18.57 -6.39 1.49
CA ASP A 46 -18.75 -7.13 2.73
C ASP A 46 -18.41 -6.33 4.01
N SER A 47 -18.27 -5.00 3.88
CA SER A 47 -17.96 -4.05 4.96
C SER A 47 -16.56 -4.19 5.58
N TRP A 48 -15.62 -4.80 4.89
CA TRP A 48 -14.21 -4.67 5.23
C TRP A 48 -13.65 -3.39 4.64
N ALA A 49 -12.82 -2.70 5.42
CA ALA A 49 -12.17 -1.46 5.01
C ALA A 49 -10.74 -1.40 5.54
N GLY A 50 -9.97 -0.44 5.07
CA GLY A 50 -8.59 -0.28 5.53
C GLY A 50 -7.72 0.49 4.55
N GLY A 51 -6.50 0.03 4.40
CA GLY A 51 -5.54 0.66 3.49
C GLY A 51 -4.39 -0.25 3.09
N VAL A 52 -3.85 0.02 1.92
CA VAL A 52 -2.57 -0.50 1.47
C VAL A 52 -1.56 0.64 1.52
N TYR A 53 -0.49 0.45 2.27
CA TYR A 53 0.52 1.47 2.52
C TYR A 53 1.85 1.01 1.95
N LEU A 54 2.58 1.94 1.37
CA LEU A 54 3.97 1.73 0.96
C LEU A 54 4.87 2.64 1.78
N TRP A 55 5.80 2.05 2.51
CA TRP A 55 6.71 2.73 3.43
C TRP A 55 8.16 2.64 2.97
N GLU A 56 8.94 3.68 3.25
CA GLU A 56 10.38 3.68 2.99
C GLU A 56 11.10 2.62 3.83
N THR A 57 10.71 2.49 5.10
CA THR A 57 11.36 1.57 6.05
C THR A 57 10.33 0.87 6.94
N ARG A 58 10.72 -0.28 7.49
CA ARG A 58 9.95 -1.00 8.50
C ARG A 58 9.78 -0.17 9.77
N ALA A 59 10.83 0.51 10.22
CA ALA A 59 10.80 1.33 11.42
C ALA A 59 9.75 2.47 11.32
N ALA A 60 9.64 3.12 10.15
CA ALA A 60 8.61 4.15 9.93
C ALA A 60 7.19 3.56 10.00
N ALA A 61 6.96 2.39 9.42
CA ALA A 61 5.67 1.69 9.49
C ALA A 61 5.32 1.32 10.94
N GLU A 62 6.23 0.68 11.66
CA GLU A 62 6.03 0.24 13.04
C GLU A 62 5.76 1.43 13.99
N ALA A 63 6.50 2.52 13.84
CA ALA A 63 6.29 3.74 14.62
C ALA A 63 4.90 4.34 14.38
N PHE A 64 4.44 4.36 13.14
CA PHE A 64 3.11 4.86 12.79
C PHE A 64 1.98 4.01 13.41
N TYR A 65 2.08 2.69 13.29
CA TYR A 65 1.05 1.78 13.80
C TYR A 65 1.04 1.62 15.33
N ALA A 66 2.13 1.94 16.00
CA ALA A 66 2.21 1.98 17.47
C ALA A 66 1.73 3.31 18.07
N GLY A 67 1.46 4.32 17.24
CA GLY A 67 1.13 5.67 17.67
C GLY A 67 -0.39 5.94 17.82
N PRO A 68 -0.78 7.23 17.87
CA PRO A 68 -2.17 7.67 18.05
C PRO A 68 -3.14 7.19 16.98
N TRP A 69 -2.63 6.83 15.81
CA TRP A 69 -3.43 6.25 14.72
C TRP A 69 -4.19 5.00 15.17
N LEU A 70 -3.54 4.12 15.94
CA LEU A 70 -4.16 2.89 16.44
C LEU A 70 -5.34 3.16 17.36
N ASP A 71 -5.19 4.13 18.25
CA ASP A 71 -6.27 4.53 19.16
C ASP A 71 -7.46 5.11 18.39
N GLY A 72 -7.19 5.92 17.36
CA GLY A 72 -8.21 6.44 16.47
C GLY A 72 -8.99 5.36 15.71
N ILE A 73 -8.32 4.28 15.29
CA ILE A 73 -8.98 3.13 14.66
C ILE A 73 -9.88 2.38 15.66
N ARG A 74 -9.37 2.12 16.86
CA ARG A 74 -10.14 1.47 17.93
C ARG A 74 -11.38 2.25 18.32
N GLU A 75 -11.24 3.57 18.51
CA GLU A 75 -12.33 4.46 18.86
C GLU A 75 -13.41 4.51 17.77
N ARG A 76 -12.99 4.64 16.50
CA ARG A 76 -13.92 4.80 15.39
C ARG A 76 -14.62 3.51 14.98
N TYR A 77 -13.89 2.41 14.95
CA TYR A 77 -14.39 1.13 14.39
C TYR A 77 -14.67 0.06 15.43
N GLY A 78 -14.29 0.27 16.69
CA GLY A 78 -14.58 -0.63 17.80
C GLY A 78 -13.85 -1.95 17.78
N MET A 79 -12.74 -2.04 17.02
CA MET A 79 -11.91 -3.23 16.94
C MET A 79 -10.44 -2.89 16.67
N ASP A 80 -9.57 -3.82 16.98
CA ASP A 80 -8.17 -3.75 16.56
C ASP A 80 -8.05 -4.02 15.06
N PRO A 81 -7.28 -3.21 14.31
CA PRO A 81 -7.02 -3.50 12.91
C PRO A 81 -6.14 -4.72 12.77
N GLN A 82 -6.37 -5.50 11.72
CA GLN A 82 -5.46 -6.53 11.26
C GLN A 82 -4.36 -5.83 10.45
N ILE A 83 -3.10 -5.95 10.88
CA ILE A 83 -1.95 -5.32 10.22
C ILE A 83 -0.96 -6.39 9.82
N LYS A 84 -0.60 -6.45 8.54
CA LYS A 84 0.45 -7.32 8.05
C LYS A 84 1.47 -6.54 7.24
N LEU A 85 2.75 -6.71 7.59
CA LEU A 85 3.89 -6.07 6.94
C LEU A 85 4.58 -7.07 6.02
N PHE A 86 4.90 -6.62 4.81
CA PHE A 86 5.59 -7.38 3.79
C PHE A 86 6.83 -6.63 3.31
N GLU A 87 7.92 -7.33 3.07
CA GLU A 87 9.01 -6.77 2.27
C GLU A 87 8.53 -6.60 0.82
N THR A 88 8.71 -5.40 0.26
CA THR A 88 8.36 -5.11 -1.12
C THR A 88 9.52 -5.48 -2.02
N ALA A 89 9.42 -6.57 -2.76
CA ALA A 89 10.48 -7.03 -3.65
C ALA A 89 10.62 -6.15 -4.91
N CYS A 90 9.49 -5.78 -5.51
CA CYS A 90 9.43 -4.89 -6.67
C CYS A 90 8.03 -4.30 -6.84
N ILE A 91 7.92 -3.24 -7.63
CA ILE A 91 6.64 -2.63 -7.99
C ILE A 91 6.60 -2.48 -9.51
N THR A 92 5.62 -3.12 -10.15
CA THR A 92 5.29 -2.83 -11.55
C THR A 92 4.26 -1.72 -11.57
N ASP A 93 4.62 -0.57 -12.11
CA ASP A 93 3.74 0.60 -12.21
C ASP A 93 3.47 0.92 -13.68
N ASN A 94 2.31 0.48 -14.17
CA ASN A 94 1.92 0.68 -15.56
C ASN A 94 1.50 2.13 -15.85
N ALA A 95 1.20 2.94 -14.84
CA ALA A 95 0.87 4.34 -15.03
C ALA A 95 2.08 5.16 -15.48
N ILE A 96 3.27 4.78 -15.00
CA ILE A 96 4.54 5.39 -15.39
C ILE A 96 5.37 4.50 -16.33
N GLY A 97 4.88 3.30 -16.65
CA GLY A 97 5.56 2.35 -17.53
C GLY A 97 6.89 1.83 -16.97
N ALA A 98 7.00 1.61 -15.66
CA ALA A 98 8.26 1.24 -15.02
C ALA A 98 8.11 0.08 -14.03
N VAL A 99 9.20 -0.67 -13.86
CA VAL A 99 9.39 -1.58 -12.73
C VAL A 99 10.36 -0.91 -11.76
N LEU A 100 9.88 -0.69 -10.54
CA LEU A 100 10.65 -0.07 -9.46
C LEU A 100 11.24 -1.17 -8.57
N LEU A 101 12.53 -1.13 -8.35
CA LEU A 101 13.23 -2.02 -7.46
C LEU A 101 13.59 -1.23 -6.19
N PRO A 102 13.05 -1.60 -5.02
CA PRO A 102 13.51 -1.03 -3.77
C PRO A 102 15.01 -1.32 -3.60
N ASP A 103 15.77 -0.33 -3.14
CA ASP A 103 17.16 -0.59 -2.76
C ASP A 103 17.18 -1.67 -1.69
N ALA A 104 18.07 -2.66 -1.84
CA ALA A 104 18.22 -3.76 -0.89
C ALA A 104 18.39 -3.18 0.53
N ALA A 105 17.52 -3.61 1.44
CA ALA A 105 17.42 -3.10 2.79
C ALA A 105 18.78 -3.11 3.50
N GLY A 106 19.18 -1.96 4.07
CA GLY A 106 20.27 -1.94 5.02
C GLY A 106 21.20 -0.74 5.04
N GLN A 107 20.82 0.44 4.54
CA GLN A 107 21.63 1.64 4.79
C GLN A 107 20.83 2.70 5.57
N PRO A 108 21.21 3.01 6.81
CA PRO A 108 20.73 4.18 7.51
C PRO A 108 21.36 5.43 6.88
N GLY A 109 20.52 6.30 6.31
CA GLY A 109 20.99 7.64 5.95
C GLY A 109 20.93 8.04 4.49
N ALA A 110 20.02 7.55 3.69
CA ALA A 110 19.76 8.11 2.36
C ALA A 110 18.60 9.12 2.41
N SER A 111 18.95 10.37 2.62
CA SER A 111 18.20 11.56 2.23
C SER A 111 17.56 11.36 0.87
N ARG A 112 16.25 11.63 0.79
CA ARG A 112 15.42 11.86 -0.43
C ARG A 112 16.14 11.62 -1.77
N ARG A 113 16.60 10.41 -2.06
CA ARG A 113 17.04 10.04 -3.39
C ARG A 113 15.83 9.54 -4.17
N ARG A 114 15.58 10.23 -5.25
CA ARG A 114 14.65 9.83 -6.31
C ARG A 114 14.75 8.33 -6.53
N LEU A 115 13.59 7.65 -6.53
CA LEU A 115 13.44 6.31 -7.06
C LEU A 115 14.25 6.24 -8.36
N ARG A 116 15.33 5.45 -8.38
CA ARG A 116 16.06 5.22 -9.61
C ARG A 116 15.12 4.50 -10.55
N GLN A 117 14.72 5.18 -11.60
CA GLN A 117 14.10 4.58 -12.78
C GLN A 117 15.20 3.77 -13.48
N SER A 118 15.32 2.50 -13.13
CA SER A 118 16.00 1.55 -14.01
C SER A 118 14.98 1.21 -15.09
N THR A 119 14.98 1.96 -16.17
CA THR A 119 14.27 1.61 -17.38
C THR A 119 14.95 0.38 -17.98
N VAL A 120 14.42 -0.78 -17.69
CA VAL A 120 14.69 -1.93 -18.55
C VAL A 120 13.84 -1.68 -19.79
N SER A 121 14.50 -1.24 -20.87
CA SER A 121 13.87 -1.18 -22.20
C SER A 121 13.50 -2.62 -22.57
N VAL A 122 12.23 -2.94 -22.48
CA VAL A 122 11.68 -4.15 -23.08
C VAL A 122 11.55 -3.87 -24.57
N PRO A 123 12.17 -4.68 -25.47
CA PRO A 123 11.97 -4.53 -26.90
C PRO A 123 10.48 -4.69 -27.25
N ALA A 124 10.04 -3.99 -28.29
CA ALA A 124 8.65 -3.92 -28.74
C ALA A 124 8.14 -5.22 -29.42
N GLU A 125 8.49 -6.39 -28.91
CA GLU A 125 7.95 -7.68 -29.33
C GLU A 125 6.98 -8.24 -28.29
N GLY A 126 5.94 -7.46 -28.01
CA GLY A 126 5.21 -7.61 -26.76
C GLY A 126 3.78 -8.15 -26.84
N CYS A 127 3.33 -8.84 -27.89
CA CYS A 127 1.96 -9.37 -27.90
C CYS A 127 1.82 -10.79 -27.28
N GLN A 128 2.91 -11.56 -27.24
CA GLN A 128 2.88 -12.94 -26.70
C GLN A 128 3.07 -13.03 -25.18
N VAL A 129 3.76 -12.08 -24.56
CA VAL A 129 4.01 -12.08 -23.10
C VAL A 129 2.75 -11.84 -22.28
N ARG A 130 1.75 -11.11 -22.82
CA ARG A 130 0.47 -10.86 -22.14
C ARG A 130 -0.40 -12.10 -21.95
N ILE A 131 -0.29 -13.07 -22.86
CA ILE A 131 -1.09 -14.31 -22.81
C ILE A 131 -0.48 -15.29 -21.81
N GLN A 132 0.83 -15.30 -21.67
CA GLN A 132 1.53 -16.19 -20.74
C GLN A 132 1.35 -15.78 -19.27
N ALA A 133 1.43 -14.50 -18.96
CA ALA A 133 1.19 -14.00 -17.61
C ALA A 133 -0.27 -14.23 -17.12
N ALA A 134 -1.25 -14.15 -18.02
CA ALA A 134 -2.63 -14.45 -17.67
C ALA A 134 -2.88 -15.95 -17.40
N ASN A 135 -2.10 -16.83 -18.03
CA ASN A 135 -2.22 -18.28 -17.83
C ASN A 135 -1.49 -18.75 -16.54
N GLU A 136 -0.42 -18.10 -16.14
CA GLU A 136 0.27 -18.42 -14.88
C GLU A 136 -0.52 -18.01 -13.65
N MET A 137 -1.33 -16.94 -13.72
CA MET A 137 -2.22 -16.53 -12.62
C MET A 137 -3.43 -17.46 -12.45
N ALA A 138 -3.81 -18.23 -13.47
CA ALA A 138 -4.95 -19.17 -13.41
C ALA A 138 -4.59 -20.53 -12.77
N THR A 139 -3.30 -20.80 -12.53
CA THR A 139 -2.84 -22.12 -12.06
C THR A 139 -2.53 -22.16 -10.56
N PHE A 140 -2.64 -21.03 -9.85
CA PHE A 140 -2.56 -20.99 -8.39
C PHE A 140 -3.96 -21.05 -7.76
N ARG A 141 -4.48 -22.26 -7.63
CA ARG A 141 -5.58 -22.60 -6.72
C ARG A 141 -5.05 -23.41 -5.54
#